data_fe1028bd9f0acbf54fae9d3c8518d824
#
_entry.id   fe1028bd9f0acbf54fae9d3c8518d824
#
_cell.length_a   1.000
_cell.length_b   1.000
_cell.length_c   1.000
_cell.angle_alpha   90.00
_cell.angle_beta   90.00
_cell.angle_gamma   90.00
#
_symmetry.space_group_name_H-M   'P 1'
#
loop_
_entity.id
_entity.type
_entity.pdbx_description
1 polymer ?
#
loop_
_entity_poly.entity_id
_entity_poly.type
_entity_poly.pdbx_seq_one_letter_code
_entity_poly.pdbx_strand_id
1 'polypeptide(L)'
;MKIFPAIDIEDGHCVRLKQGKIGDLTVYGDDPVKMALKWEALGAKYLHVVDLDGAFKGNGVNTEVIHRICQAVKIPVEVGGGIRTEQAIKQHIENGVWRVIIGSKAVASPYFAIQAAKKYGVDHIAVSVDAHGDTVATNGWVDGSRQKVLPFVKTLLENGVNTIVYTDISRDGMLTGPNFEMMGKLQALPGIHLIASGGVSCADDLRKLSDMGLYGAITGKALYEEKVSMEEIVEIQEK
;
A
#
# COMPACT_ATOMS: atom_id res chain seq x y z
N MET A 1 14.85 6.79 -0.27
CA MET A 1 13.66 5.93 -0.53
C MET A 1 12.42 6.56 0.11
N LYS A 2 11.22 6.47 -0.52
CA LYS A 2 9.97 6.94 0.09
C LYS A 2 9.51 5.96 1.18
N ILE A 3 9.07 6.45 2.35
CA ILE A 3 8.47 5.60 3.37
C ILE A 3 7.05 6.09 3.63
N PHE A 4 6.12 5.15 3.68
CA PHE A 4 4.70 5.38 3.80
C PHE A 4 4.19 4.81 5.14
N PRO A 5 4.06 5.63 6.20
CA PRO A 5 3.28 5.23 7.36
C PRO A 5 1.87 4.85 6.94
N ALA A 6 1.40 3.69 7.42
CA ALA A 6 0.13 3.14 6.98
C ALA A 6 -0.98 3.36 8.01
N ILE A 7 -2.18 3.70 7.49
CA ILE A 7 -3.42 3.83 8.26
C ILE A 7 -4.46 2.92 7.60
N ASP A 8 -4.80 1.82 8.26
CA ASP A 8 -5.90 0.96 7.84
C ASP A 8 -7.17 1.42 8.56
N ILE A 9 -8.27 1.53 7.81
CA ILE A 9 -9.55 2.03 8.31
C ILE A 9 -10.61 0.94 8.20
N GLU A 10 -11.22 0.57 9.33
CA GLU A 10 -12.42 -0.26 9.41
C GLU A 10 -13.42 0.40 10.33
N ASP A 11 -14.66 0.52 9.87
CA ASP A 11 -15.77 1.17 10.59
C ASP A 11 -15.40 2.56 11.15
N GLY A 12 -14.61 3.32 10.36
CA GLY A 12 -14.14 4.66 10.72
C GLY A 12 -12.99 4.73 11.74
N HIS A 13 -12.45 3.61 12.18
CA HIS A 13 -11.36 3.53 13.16
C HIS A 13 -10.02 3.16 12.52
N CYS A 14 -8.92 3.59 13.15
CA CYS A 14 -7.58 3.14 12.79
C CYS A 14 -7.33 1.75 13.36
N VAL A 15 -7.10 0.78 12.50
CA VAL A 15 -6.96 -0.63 12.88
C VAL A 15 -5.74 -1.27 12.23
N ARG A 16 -5.41 -2.50 12.68
CA ARG A 16 -4.47 -3.40 12.03
C ARG A 16 -4.98 -4.83 12.06
N LEU A 17 -4.94 -5.47 10.91
CA LEU A 17 -5.20 -6.89 10.78
C LEU A 17 -3.89 -7.68 10.89
N LYS A 18 -3.95 -8.88 11.44
CA LYS A 18 -2.86 -9.84 11.39
C LYS A 18 -3.05 -10.77 10.20
N GLN A 19 -2.11 -10.72 9.24
CA GLN A 19 -2.20 -11.49 7.98
C GLN A 19 -3.53 -11.30 7.24
N GLY A 20 -4.13 -10.10 7.28
CA GLY A 20 -5.41 -9.81 6.65
C GLY A 20 -6.62 -10.54 7.24
N LYS A 21 -6.50 -11.21 8.38
CA LYS A 21 -7.60 -11.99 8.96
C LYS A 21 -8.63 -11.09 9.62
N ILE A 22 -9.85 -11.12 9.10
CA ILE A 22 -11.02 -10.49 9.74
C ILE A 22 -11.24 -11.20 11.07
N GLY A 23 -11.27 -10.44 12.18
CA GLY A 23 -11.43 -10.98 13.53
C GLY A 23 -10.16 -11.02 14.37
N ASP A 24 -8.99 -10.80 13.77
CA ASP A 24 -7.70 -10.64 14.48
C ASP A 24 -7.25 -9.17 14.35
N LEU A 25 -8.11 -8.26 14.84
CA LEU A 25 -8.04 -6.82 14.69
C LEU A 25 -7.54 -6.18 15.96
N THR A 26 -6.59 -5.25 15.83
CA THR A 26 -6.17 -4.36 16.91
C THR A 26 -6.54 -2.93 16.54
N VAL A 27 -7.29 -2.25 17.42
CA VAL A 27 -7.62 -0.82 17.28
C VAL A 27 -6.48 0.02 17.87
N TYR A 28 -5.95 0.95 17.09
CA TYR A 28 -4.87 1.86 17.50
C TYR A 28 -5.33 3.31 17.65
N GLY A 29 -6.54 3.63 17.25
CA GLY A 29 -7.12 4.96 17.41
C GLY A 29 -8.50 5.09 16.82
N ASP A 30 -9.27 6.02 17.38
CA ASP A 30 -10.67 6.25 17.02
C ASP A 30 -10.85 7.29 15.91
N ASP A 31 -9.76 7.98 15.51
CA ASP A 31 -9.83 9.09 14.55
C ASP A 31 -8.68 9.01 13.54
N PRO A 32 -8.92 8.49 12.32
CA PRO A 32 -7.91 8.40 11.28
C PRO A 32 -7.33 9.75 10.83
N VAL A 33 -8.11 10.82 10.91
CA VAL A 33 -7.63 12.17 10.56
C VAL A 33 -6.60 12.64 11.58
N LYS A 34 -6.85 12.44 12.87
CA LYS A 34 -5.86 12.76 13.92
C LYS A 34 -4.61 11.92 13.78
N MET A 35 -4.74 10.65 13.40
CA MET A 35 -3.58 9.78 13.16
C MET A 35 -2.73 10.29 12.00
N ALA A 36 -3.35 10.69 10.89
CA ALA A 36 -2.67 11.25 9.73
C ALA A 36 -1.90 12.54 10.10
N LEU A 37 -2.55 13.46 10.81
CA LEU A 37 -1.91 14.69 11.32
C LEU A 37 -0.76 14.41 12.29
N LYS A 38 -0.89 13.38 13.12
CA LYS A 38 0.19 12.93 14.02
C LYS A 38 1.41 12.49 13.23
N TRP A 39 1.24 11.65 12.21
CA TRP A 39 2.34 11.18 11.38
C TRP A 39 3.00 12.32 10.60
N GLU A 40 2.20 13.22 10.01
CA GLU A 40 2.74 14.41 9.35
C GLU A 40 3.54 15.29 10.31
N ALA A 41 3.02 15.57 11.51
CA ALA A 41 3.71 16.39 12.53
C ALA A 41 5.02 15.75 13.00
N LEU A 42 5.12 14.42 12.97
CA LEU A 42 6.33 13.68 13.30
C LEU A 42 7.31 13.54 12.11
N GLY A 43 7.02 14.15 10.95
CA GLY A 43 7.91 14.23 9.80
C GLY A 43 7.65 13.23 8.68
N ALA A 44 6.50 12.55 8.69
CA ALA A 44 6.09 11.75 7.53
C ALA A 44 6.01 12.63 6.27
N LYS A 45 6.53 12.13 5.14
CA LYS A 45 6.48 12.81 3.83
C LYS A 45 5.45 12.22 2.88
N TYR A 46 4.89 11.07 3.22
CA TYR A 46 3.86 10.34 2.49
C TYR A 46 2.97 9.59 3.49
N LEU A 47 1.75 9.24 3.07
CA LEU A 47 0.86 8.34 3.81
C LEU A 47 0.29 7.26 2.89
N HIS A 48 0.13 6.05 3.45
CA HIS A 48 -0.59 4.95 2.83
C HIS A 48 -1.89 4.70 3.61
N VAL A 49 -3.03 4.76 2.95
CA VAL A 49 -4.34 4.57 3.59
C VAL A 49 -5.06 3.40 2.94
N VAL A 50 -5.65 2.52 3.74
CA VAL A 50 -6.43 1.38 3.24
C VAL A 50 -7.85 1.42 3.78
N ASP A 51 -8.84 1.42 2.88
CA ASP A 51 -10.24 1.18 3.20
C ASP A 51 -10.50 -0.34 3.29
N LEU A 52 -10.45 -0.90 4.50
CA LEU A 52 -10.68 -2.33 4.71
C LEU A 52 -12.14 -2.70 4.44
N ASP A 53 -13.11 -1.86 4.83
CA ASP A 53 -14.51 -2.10 4.51
C ASP A 53 -14.74 -2.13 3.00
N GLY A 54 -14.13 -1.20 2.27
CA GLY A 54 -14.14 -1.19 0.81
C GLY A 54 -13.52 -2.43 0.20
N ALA A 55 -12.42 -2.93 0.77
CA ALA A 55 -11.76 -4.14 0.31
C ALA A 55 -12.65 -5.37 0.45
N PHE A 56 -13.32 -5.53 1.59
CA PHE A 56 -14.14 -6.72 1.89
C PHE A 56 -15.60 -6.59 1.43
N LYS A 57 -16.23 -5.45 1.68
CA LYS A 57 -17.67 -5.22 1.40
C LYS A 57 -17.93 -4.62 0.01
N GLY A 58 -16.91 -4.09 -0.63
CA GLY A 58 -16.97 -3.57 -2.01
C GLY A 58 -17.59 -2.19 -2.16
N ASN A 59 -17.98 -1.53 -1.10
CA ASN A 59 -18.51 -0.17 -1.07
C ASN A 59 -17.52 0.71 -0.31
N GLY A 60 -17.19 1.90 -0.85
CA GLY A 60 -16.30 2.86 -0.19
C GLY A 60 -16.93 3.50 1.05
N VAL A 61 -17.12 2.69 2.10
CA VAL A 61 -17.76 3.11 3.36
C VAL A 61 -16.95 4.22 4.02
N ASN A 62 -15.62 4.14 3.94
CA ASN A 62 -14.71 5.11 4.55
C ASN A 62 -14.28 6.23 3.61
N THR A 63 -14.89 6.36 2.41
CA THR A 63 -14.50 7.34 1.39
C THR A 63 -14.48 8.77 1.95
N GLU A 64 -15.48 9.15 2.72
CA GLU A 64 -15.56 10.50 3.31
C GLU A 64 -14.42 10.76 4.31
N VAL A 65 -14.14 9.81 5.19
CA VAL A 65 -13.04 9.93 6.16
C VAL A 65 -11.68 10.00 5.47
N ILE A 66 -11.50 9.24 4.38
CA ILE A 66 -10.29 9.28 3.55
C ILE A 66 -10.11 10.67 2.91
N HIS A 67 -11.18 11.24 2.35
CA HIS A 67 -11.12 12.58 1.77
C HIS A 67 -10.82 13.65 2.83
N ARG A 68 -11.36 13.53 4.04
CA ARG A 68 -11.01 14.40 5.18
C ARG A 68 -9.54 14.28 5.56
N ILE A 69 -8.94 13.08 5.51
CA ILE A 69 -7.49 12.91 5.69
C ILE A 69 -6.74 13.74 4.63
N CYS A 70 -7.07 13.56 3.35
CA CYS A 70 -6.41 14.28 2.25
C CYS A 70 -6.54 15.81 2.35
N GLN A 71 -7.64 16.30 2.93
CA GLN A 71 -7.85 17.73 3.16
C GLN A 71 -7.08 18.27 4.38
N ALA A 72 -6.85 17.42 5.38
CA ALA A 72 -6.21 17.80 6.63
C ALA A 72 -4.69 17.85 6.55
N VAL A 73 -4.08 16.92 5.81
CA VAL A 73 -2.61 16.85 5.65
C VAL A 73 -2.16 17.55 4.36
N LYS A 74 -0.88 17.98 4.34
CA LYS A 74 -0.25 18.60 3.17
C LYS A 74 0.61 17.60 2.36
N ILE A 75 0.87 16.44 2.94
CA ILE A 75 1.69 15.39 2.34
C ILE A 75 0.85 14.51 1.41
N PRO A 76 1.46 13.93 0.35
CA PRO A 76 0.76 13.03 -0.56
C PRO A 76 0.21 11.79 0.14
N VAL A 77 -1.05 11.47 -0.16
CA VAL A 77 -1.76 10.29 0.36
C VAL A 77 -2.04 9.32 -0.77
N GLU A 78 -1.58 8.08 -0.64
CA GLU A 78 -2.01 6.99 -1.52
C GLU A 78 -3.09 6.15 -0.83
N VAL A 79 -4.06 5.67 -1.61
CA VAL A 79 -5.25 4.98 -1.09
C VAL A 79 -5.48 3.66 -1.81
N GLY A 80 -5.65 2.59 -1.04
CA GLY A 80 -6.10 1.28 -1.49
C GLY A 80 -7.38 0.83 -0.79
N GLY A 81 -7.92 -0.32 -1.22
CA GLY A 81 -9.14 -0.90 -0.64
C GLY A 81 -10.39 -0.65 -1.51
N GLY A 82 -10.96 -1.72 -2.05
CA GLY A 82 -12.25 -1.70 -2.75
C GLY A 82 -12.34 -0.96 -4.09
N ILE A 83 -11.24 -0.51 -4.67
CA ILE A 83 -11.26 0.28 -5.91
C ILE A 83 -11.46 -0.63 -7.11
N ARG A 84 -12.70 -0.65 -7.64
CA ARG A 84 -13.15 -1.58 -8.70
C ARG A 84 -13.76 -0.91 -9.91
N THR A 85 -14.01 0.42 -9.84
CA THR A 85 -14.66 1.19 -10.90
C THR A 85 -13.88 2.45 -11.24
N GLU A 86 -14.02 2.93 -12.47
CA GLU A 86 -13.42 4.20 -12.88
C GLU A 86 -14.00 5.38 -12.09
N GLN A 87 -15.28 5.32 -11.73
CA GLN A 87 -15.90 6.36 -10.92
C GLN A 87 -15.26 6.47 -9.54
N ALA A 88 -14.89 5.34 -8.89
CA ALA A 88 -14.18 5.37 -7.62
C ALA A 88 -12.79 6.01 -7.76
N ILE A 89 -12.04 5.67 -8.82
CA ILE A 89 -10.74 6.30 -9.11
C ILE A 89 -10.91 7.83 -9.26
N LYS A 90 -11.86 8.24 -10.10
CA LYS A 90 -12.15 9.66 -10.34
C LYS A 90 -12.49 10.39 -9.05
N GLN A 91 -13.39 9.83 -8.25
CA GLN A 91 -13.82 10.41 -6.98
C GLN A 91 -12.66 10.61 -6.01
N HIS A 92 -11.76 9.63 -5.86
CA HIS A 92 -10.60 9.78 -4.99
C HIS A 92 -9.64 10.87 -5.47
N ILE A 93 -9.29 10.88 -6.76
CA ILE A 93 -8.36 11.87 -7.33
C ILE A 93 -8.93 13.29 -7.22
N GLU A 94 -10.22 13.50 -7.55
CA GLU A 94 -10.88 14.80 -7.44
C GLU A 94 -10.99 15.32 -5.99
N ASN A 95 -10.88 14.44 -4.99
CA ASN A 95 -10.88 14.78 -3.58
C ASN A 95 -9.49 14.79 -2.93
N GLY A 96 -8.43 14.87 -3.75
CA GLY A 96 -7.07 15.13 -3.28
C GLY A 96 -6.24 13.88 -2.98
N VAL A 97 -6.72 12.68 -3.28
CA VAL A 97 -5.87 11.47 -3.24
C VAL A 97 -4.80 11.59 -4.32
N TRP A 98 -3.55 11.53 -3.91
CA TRP A 98 -2.41 11.61 -4.82
C TRP A 98 -2.28 10.37 -5.70
N ARG A 99 -2.45 9.17 -5.13
CA ARG A 99 -2.30 7.90 -5.85
C ARG A 99 -3.38 6.91 -5.41
N VAL A 100 -3.97 6.25 -6.39
CA VAL A 100 -4.96 5.19 -6.19
C VAL A 100 -4.29 3.84 -6.42
N ILE A 101 -4.49 2.88 -5.50
CA ILE A 101 -3.92 1.54 -5.56
C ILE A 101 -5.02 0.55 -5.93
N ILE A 102 -4.85 -0.13 -7.06
CA ILE A 102 -5.79 -1.11 -7.59
C ILE A 102 -5.27 -2.52 -7.30
N GLY A 103 -5.97 -3.27 -6.45
CA GLY A 103 -5.62 -4.65 -6.10
C GLY A 103 -6.35 -5.69 -6.97
N SER A 104 -7.24 -6.49 -6.39
CA SER A 104 -7.94 -7.63 -7.01
C SER A 104 -8.54 -7.32 -8.39
N LYS A 105 -8.99 -6.09 -8.63
CA LYS A 105 -9.52 -5.69 -9.94
C LYS A 105 -8.45 -5.71 -11.03
N ALA A 106 -7.20 -5.35 -10.72
CA ALA A 106 -6.09 -5.41 -11.66
C ALA A 106 -5.69 -6.87 -11.95
N VAL A 107 -5.78 -7.76 -10.98
CA VAL A 107 -5.52 -9.20 -11.17
C VAL A 107 -6.59 -9.82 -12.07
N ALA A 108 -7.86 -9.50 -11.84
CA ALA A 108 -8.98 -9.99 -12.66
C ALA A 108 -8.98 -9.37 -14.08
N SER A 109 -8.53 -8.12 -14.22
CA SER A 109 -8.48 -7.39 -15.48
C SER A 109 -7.33 -6.40 -15.48
N PRO A 110 -6.12 -6.79 -15.89
CA PRO A 110 -4.96 -5.89 -15.98
C PRO A 110 -5.25 -4.67 -16.85
N TYR A 111 -6.06 -4.86 -17.88
CA TYR A 111 -6.50 -3.78 -18.77
C TYR A 111 -7.16 -2.61 -18.05
N PHE A 112 -7.90 -2.87 -16.96
CA PHE A 112 -8.51 -1.81 -16.15
C PHE A 112 -7.45 -0.88 -15.54
N ALA A 113 -6.40 -1.42 -14.92
CA ALA A 113 -5.32 -0.64 -14.34
C ALA A 113 -4.51 0.10 -15.42
N ILE A 114 -4.28 -0.55 -16.57
CA ILE A 114 -3.59 0.04 -17.73
C ILE A 114 -4.37 1.25 -18.27
N GLN A 115 -5.67 1.14 -18.45
CA GLN A 115 -6.50 2.26 -18.90
C GLN A 115 -6.56 3.38 -17.86
N ALA A 116 -6.63 3.04 -16.58
CA ALA A 116 -6.57 4.01 -15.50
C ALA A 116 -5.24 4.80 -15.53
N ALA A 117 -4.09 4.12 -15.66
CA ALA A 117 -2.79 4.77 -15.74
C ALA A 117 -2.66 5.70 -16.97
N LYS A 118 -3.20 5.28 -18.12
CA LYS A 118 -3.25 6.12 -19.33
C LYS A 118 -4.11 7.38 -19.15
N LYS A 119 -5.22 7.25 -18.44
CA LYS A 119 -6.20 8.34 -18.28
C LYS A 119 -5.80 9.32 -17.19
N TYR A 120 -5.36 8.83 -16.03
CA TYR A 120 -5.11 9.65 -14.85
C TYR A 120 -3.63 9.96 -14.62
N GLY A 121 -2.75 9.32 -15.38
CA GLY A 121 -1.29 9.44 -15.24
C GLY A 121 -0.66 8.31 -14.44
N VAL A 122 0.54 7.90 -14.85
CA VAL A 122 1.27 6.75 -14.26
C VAL A 122 1.67 6.97 -12.79
N ASP A 123 1.82 8.22 -12.37
CA ASP A 123 2.17 8.57 -10.98
C ASP A 123 0.95 8.50 -10.04
N HIS A 124 -0.26 8.55 -10.60
CA HIS A 124 -1.51 8.52 -9.85
C HIS A 124 -2.12 7.13 -9.72
N ILE A 125 -1.55 6.13 -10.39
CA ILE A 125 -2.04 4.75 -10.35
C ILE A 125 -0.92 3.81 -9.93
N ALA A 126 -1.21 2.98 -8.93
CA ALA A 126 -0.39 1.84 -8.55
C ALA A 126 -1.22 0.55 -8.60
N VAL A 127 -0.54 -0.59 -8.69
CA VAL A 127 -1.18 -1.90 -8.56
C VAL A 127 -0.61 -2.61 -7.34
N SER A 128 -1.51 -3.09 -6.46
CA SER A 128 -1.16 -3.99 -5.36
C SER A 128 -1.08 -5.42 -5.88
N VAL A 129 0.04 -6.07 -5.61
CA VAL A 129 0.35 -7.46 -5.91
C VAL A 129 0.60 -8.18 -4.60
N ASP A 130 -0.48 -8.68 -4.02
CA ASP A 130 -0.44 -9.42 -2.77
C ASP A 130 -0.25 -10.90 -3.09
N ALA A 131 0.69 -11.58 -2.44
CA ALA A 131 1.07 -12.93 -2.83
C ALA A 131 1.32 -13.87 -1.66
N HIS A 132 1.02 -15.14 -1.88
CA HIS A 132 1.55 -16.25 -1.11
C HIS A 132 2.69 -16.90 -1.90
N GLY A 133 3.93 -16.72 -1.44
CA GLY A 133 5.11 -17.14 -2.18
C GLY A 133 5.22 -16.45 -3.52
N ASP A 134 5.14 -17.19 -4.62
CA ASP A 134 5.23 -16.69 -5.99
C ASP A 134 3.87 -16.54 -6.70
N THR A 135 2.76 -16.80 -5.99
CA THR A 135 1.41 -16.84 -6.55
C THR A 135 0.59 -15.66 -6.04
N VAL A 136 0.02 -14.89 -6.98
CA VAL A 136 -0.81 -13.71 -6.67
C VAL A 136 -2.12 -14.13 -6.03
N ALA A 137 -2.49 -13.48 -4.94
CA ALA A 137 -3.76 -13.64 -4.24
C ALA A 137 -4.80 -12.59 -4.71
N THR A 138 -6.06 -12.89 -4.48
CA THR A 138 -7.21 -12.02 -4.84
C THR A 138 -8.26 -12.02 -3.73
N ASN A 139 -9.29 -11.19 -3.88
CA ASN A 139 -10.47 -11.14 -3.00
C ASN A 139 -10.12 -10.99 -1.51
N GLY A 140 -9.29 -9.98 -1.18
CA GLY A 140 -8.89 -9.75 0.21
C GLY A 140 -8.03 -10.90 0.76
N TRP A 141 -7.18 -11.47 -0.10
CA TRP A 141 -6.23 -12.56 0.22
C TRP A 141 -6.84 -13.95 0.44
N VAL A 142 -8.16 -14.08 0.23
CA VAL A 142 -8.90 -15.35 0.47
C VAL A 142 -8.64 -16.35 -0.65
N ASP A 143 -8.56 -15.88 -1.90
CA ASP A 143 -8.44 -16.74 -3.07
C ASP A 143 -7.05 -16.62 -3.70
N GLY A 144 -6.45 -17.77 -4.04
CA GLY A 144 -5.28 -17.83 -4.90
C GLY A 144 -5.67 -17.65 -6.37
N SER A 145 -4.95 -16.80 -7.10
CA SER A 145 -5.06 -16.77 -8.56
C SER A 145 -4.15 -17.83 -9.18
N ARG A 146 -4.30 -18.07 -10.50
CA ARG A 146 -3.33 -18.88 -11.27
C ARG A 146 -2.14 -18.07 -11.75
N GLN A 147 -2.09 -16.76 -11.42
CA GLN A 147 -1.05 -15.86 -11.91
C GLN A 147 0.18 -15.91 -11.03
N LYS A 148 1.35 -15.95 -11.65
CA LYS A 148 2.64 -15.81 -10.96
C LYS A 148 3.03 -14.35 -10.88
N VAL A 149 3.66 -13.96 -9.77
CA VAL A 149 4.05 -12.58 -9.47
C VAL A 149 4.87 -11.95 -10.60
N LEU A 150 6.00 -12.55 -10.97
CA LEU A 150 6.91 -11.97 -11.96
C LEU A 150 6.28 -11.79 -13.35
N PRO A 151 5.59 -12.80 -13.96
CA PRO A 151 4.90 -12.60 -15.23
C PRO A 151 3.82 -11.53 -15.18
N PHE A 152 3.05 -11.47 -14.09
CA PHE A 152 2.00 -10.48 -13.92
C PHE A 152 2.56 -9.05 -13.87
N VAL A 153 3.60 -8.83 -13.04
CA VAL A 153 4.26 -7.53 -12.93
C VAL A 153 4.89 -7.11 -14.26
N LYS A 154 5.54 -8.03 -14.99
CA LYS A 154 6.07 -7.74 -16.34
C LYS A 154 4.98 -7.23 -17.28
N THR A 155 3.83 -7.90 -17.31
CA THR A 155 2.69 -7.46 -18.14
C THR A 155 2.25 -6.04 -17.80
N LEU A 156 2.21 -5.67 -16.53
CA LEU A 156 1.85 -4.33 -16.09
C LEU A 156 2.89 -3.29 -16.56
N LEU A 157 4.17 -3.56 -16.33
CA LEU A 157 5.27 -2.66 -16.71
C LEU A 157 5.34 -2.43 -18.23
N GLU A 158 5.22 -3.48 -19.04
CA GLU A 158 5.20 -3.41 -20.51
C GLU A 158 4.04 -2.55 -21.04
N ASN A 159 3.00 -2.36 -20.25
CA ASN A 159 1.84 -1.55 -20.59
C ASN A 159 1.75 -0.20 -19.84
N GLY A 160 2.85 0.21 -19.19
CA GLY A 160 2.99 1.54 -18.61
C GLY A 160 2.45 1.69 -17.17
N VAL A 161 2.16 0.60 -16.47
CA VAL A 161 1.87 0.63 -15.03
C VAL A 161 3.16 0.37 -14.27
N ASN A 162 3.82 1.43 -13.80
CA ASN A 162 5.18 1.33 -13.27
C ASN A 162 5.23 1.17 -11.74
N THR A 163 4.24 1.65 -11.02
CA THR A 163 4.22 1.60 -9.54
C THR A 163 3.52 0.33 -9.07
N ILE A 164 4.28 -0.52 -8.39
CA ILE A 164 3.84 -1.81 -7.87
C ILE A 164 4.04 -1.84 -6.35
N VAL A 165 2.98 -2.07 -5.62
CA VAL A 165 3.02 -2.39 -4.19
C VAL A 165 3.03 -3.91 -4.06
N TYR A 166 4.15 -4.49 -3.63
CA TYR A 166 4.23 -5.93 -3.42
C TYR A 166 4.11 -6.27 -1.94
N THR A 167 3.12 -7.12 -1.60
CA THR A 167 2.89 -7.61 -0.24
C THR A 167 3.12 -9.13 -0.16
N ASP A 168 4.04 -9.57 0.68
CA ASP A 168 4.08 -10.97 1.11
C ASP A 168 3.10 -11.19 2.26
N ILE A 169 1.97 -11.82 1.96
CA ILE A 169 0.87 -12.03 2.91
C ILE A 169 1.32 -12.85 4.13
N SER A 170 2.25 -13.79 3.95
CA SER A 170 2.75 -14.62 5.04
C SER A 170 3.54 -13.83 6.09
N ARG A 171 4.06 -12.67 5.70
CA ARG A 171 4.89 -11.79 6.55
C ARG A 171 4.13 -10.58 7.07
N ASP A 172 2.98 -10.26 6.44
CA ASP A 172 2.23 -9.06 6.82
C ASP A 172 1.74 -9.12 8.28
N GLY A 173 2.04 -8.06 9.05
CA GLY A 173 1.75 -7.97 10.48
C GLY A 173 2.56 -8.90 11.38
N MET A 174 3.54 -9.66 10.85
CA MET A 174 4.30 -10.67 11.61
C MET A 174 5.61 -10.15 12.20
N LEU A 175 6.11 -8.98 11.76
CA LEU A 175 7.40 -8.42 12.21
C LEU A 175 8.58 -9.41 12.03
N THR A 176 8.64 -10.09 10.90
CA THR A 176 9.65 -11.13 10.60
C THR A 176 10.61 -10.73 9.49
N GLY A 177 10.61 -9.47 9.11
CA GLY A 177 11.35 -8.91 7.99
C GLY A 177 10.60 -9.09 6.65
N PRO A 178 10.81 -8.17 5.68
CA PRO A 178 10.27 -8.27 4.32
C PRO A 178 10.79 -9.48 3.54
N ASN A 179 10.13 -9.82 2.45
CA ASN A 179 10.61 -10.84 1.52
C ASN A 179 11.69 -10.27 0.59
N PHE A 180 12.91 -10.10 1.11
CA PHE A 180 14.02 -9.51 0.37
C PHE A 180 14.35 -10.27 -0.92
N GLU A 181 14.15 -11.59 -0.97
CA GLU A 181 14.40 -12.40 -2.15
C GLU A 181 13.47 -12.00 -3.30
N MET A 182 12.17 -11.95 -3.05
CA MET A 182 11.19 -11.55 -4.06
C MET A 182 11.34 -10.08 -4.41
N MET A 183 11.62 -9.20 -3.42
CA MET A 183 11.90 -7.79 -3.67
C MET A 183 13.10 -7.62 -4.64
N GLY A 184 14.18 -8.39 -4.46
CA GLY A 184 15.32 -8.37 -5.37
C GLY A 184 14.99 -8.83 -6.79
N LYS A 185 14.16 -9.87 -6.94
CA LYS A 185 13.70 -10.35 -8.25
C LYS A 185 12.82 -9.30 -8.96
N LEU A 186 11.95 -8.64 -8.23
CA LEU A 186 11.08 -7.59 -8.77
C LEU A 186 11.87 -6.33 -9.10
N GLN A 187 12.77 -5.89 -8.23
CA GLN A 187 13.59 -4.68 -8.42
C GLN A 187 14.51 -4.79 -9.65
N ALA A 188 14.86 -6.01 -10.06
CA ALA A 188 15.63 -6.25 -11.29
C ALA A 188 14.83 -5.99 -12.59
N LEU A 189 13.51 -5.79 -12.50
CA LEU A 189 12.69 -5.49 -13.66
C LEU A 189 12.86 -4.01 -14.07
N PRO A 190 13.14 -3.71 -15.35
CA PRO A 190 13.41 -2.35 -15.78
C PRO A 190 12.18 -1.44 -15.64
N GLY A 191 12.40 -0.24 -15.12
CA GLY A 191 11.36 0.79 -14.99
C GLY A 191 10.37 0.60 -13.85
N ILE A 192 10.59 -0.37 -12.97
CA ILE A 192 9.71 -0.59 -11.82
C ILE A 192 9.90 0.49 -10.74
N HIS A 193 8.81 0.99 -10.22
CA HIS A 193 8.71 1.72 -8.95
C HIS A 193 8.17 0.77 -7.88
N LEU A 194 9.06 -0.04 -7.30
CA LEU A 194 8.68 -1.06 -6.32
C LEU A 194 8.50 -0.47 -4.93
N ILE A 195 7.34 -0.71 -4.34
CA ILE A 195 7.01 -0.39 -2.94
C ILE A 195 6.88 -1.71 -2.18
N ALA A 196 7.74 -1.90 -1.18
CA ALA A 196 7.68 -3.06 -0.30
C ALA A 196 6.54 -2.93 0.71
N SER A 197 5.77 -3.99 0.90
CA SER A 197 4.70 -4.08 1.90
C SER A 197 4.76 -5.43 2.63
N GLY A 198 4.46 -5.38 3.92
CA GLY A 198 4.45 -6.55 4.80
C GLY A 198 5.83 -6.93 5.36
N GLY A 199 5.85 -7.29 6.64
CA GLY A 199 7.00 -7.86 7.31
C GLY A 199 7.97 -6.91 7.97
N VAL A 200 8.03 -5.61 7.62
CA VAL A 200 8.97 -4.66 8.25
C VAL A 200 8.93 -4.82 9.76
N SER A 201 10.09 -5.07 10.37
CA SER A 201 10.23 -5.40 11.80
C SER A 201 11.11 -4.42 12.57
N CYS A 202 12.01 -3.71 11.87
CA CYS A 202 12.94 -2.74 12.46
C CYS A 202 13.42 -1.75 11.38
N ALA A 203 14.14 -0.71 11.80
CA ALA A 203 14.69 0.29 10.90
C ALA A 203 15.75 -0.28 9.93
N ASP A 204 16.48 -1.33 10.33
CA ASP A 204 17.47 -1.98 9.45
C ASP A 204 16.81 -2.66 8.24
N ASP A 205 15.58 -3.16 8.37
CA ASP A 205 14.82 -3.65 7.22
C ASP A 205 14.59 -2.53 6.20
N LEU A 206 14.21 -1.34 6.66
CA LEU A 206 14.00 -0.17 5.80
C LEU A 206 15.31 0.31 5.16
N ARG A 207 16.42 0.33 5.92
CA ARG A 207 17.75 0.65 5.38
C ARG A 207 18.14 -0.32 4.28
N LYS A 208 17.96 -1.62 4.52
CA LYS A 208 18.25 -2.67 3.54
C LYS A 208 17.40 -2.54 2.28
N LEU A 209 16.10 -2.26 2.39
CA LEU A 209 15.25 -1.98 1.22
C LEU A 209 15.72 -0.74 0.46
N SER A 210 16.19 0.29 1.16
CA SER A 210 16.77 1.49 0.56
C SER A 210 18.07 1.18 -0.20
N ASP A 211 18.95 0.38 0.40
CA ASP A 211 20.22 -0.05 -0.22
C ASP A 211 20.00 -0.92 -1.45
N MET A 212 18.89 -1.68 -1.50
CA MET A 212 18.45 -2.42 -2.68
C MET A 212 17.90 -1.52 -3.79
N GLY A 213 17.74 -0.21 -3.56
CA GLY A 213 17.25 0.76 -4.53
C GLY A 213 15.75 0.77 -4.73
N LEU A 214 14.96 0.29 -3.76
CA LEU A 214 13.50 0.33 -3.87
C LEU A 214 12.98 1.77 -3.92
N TYR A 215 11.90 1.95 -4.68
CA TYR A 215 11.19 3.22 -4.73
C TYR A 215 10.57 3.61 -3.40
N GLY A 216 9.99 2.63 -2.67
CA GLY A 216 9.38 2.88 -1.38
C GLY A 216 9.17 1.66 -0.50
N ALA A 217 8.75 1.91 0.74
CA ALA A 217 8.32 0.89 1.68
C ALA A 217 7.15 1.40 2.53
N ILE A 218 6.17 0.52 2.78
CA ILE A 218 5.05 0.75 3.68
C ILE A 218 5.43 0.20 5.05
N THR A 219 5.25 1.01 6.09
CA THR A 219 5.42 0.58 7.47
C THR A 219 4.12 0.80 8.25
N GLY A 220 3.62 -0.27 8.82
CA GLY A 220 2.41 -0.27 9.61
C GLY A 220 2.71 -0.69 11.04
N LYS A 221 2.50 -1.97 11.36
CA LYS A 221 2.61 -2.52 12.71
C LYS A 221 3.91 -2.15 13.43
N ALA A 222 5.05 -2.19 12.72
CA ALA A 222 6.34 -1.83 13.30
C ALA A 222 6.37 -0.38 13.84
N LEU A 223 5.68 0.54 13.18
CA LEU A 223 5.57 1.93 13.62
C LEU A 223 4.61 2.08 14.81
N TYR A 224 3.46 1.41 14.79
CA TYR A 224 2.50 1.44 15.90
C TYR A 224 3.04 0.78 17.17
N GLU A 225 3.87 -0.26 17.04
CA GLU A 225 4.50 -0.97 18.14
C GLU A 225 5.91 -0.42 18.52
N GLU A 226 6.26 0.76 17.99
CA GLU A 226 7.52 1.48 18.30
C GLU A 226 8.79 0.63 18.00
N LYS A 227 8.69 -0.33 17.06
CA LYS A 227 9.85 -1.09 16.55
C LYS A 227 10.65 -0.31 15.53
N VAL A 228 10.01 0.70 14.93
CA VAL A 228 10.61 1.72 14.07
C VAL A 228 10.09 3.05 14.54
N SER A 229 10.97 4.00 14.79
CA SER A 229 10.57 5.36 15.16
C SER A 229 10.39 6.27 13.94
N MET A 230 9.67 7.37 14.11
CA MET A 230 9.53 8.36 13.04
C MET A 230 10.84 9.08 12.76
N GLU A 231 11.70 9.27 13.75
CA GLU A 231 13.04 9.83 13.58
C GLU A 231 13.89 8.96 12.63
N GLU A 232 13.89 7.63 12.82
CA GLU A 232 14.59 6.70 11.94
C GLU A 232 14.01 6.73 10.51
N ILE A 233 12.69 6.85 10.37
CA ILE A 233 12.02 7.02 9.07
C ILE A 233 12.50 8.28 8.36
N VAL A 234 12.55 9.41 9.06
CA VAL A 234 13.02 10.69 8.52
C VAL A 234 14.47 10.58 8.05
N GLU A 235 15.36 10.03 8.88
CA GLU A 235 16.77 9.81 8.51
C GLU A 235 16.95 8.97 7.23
N ILE A 236 16.14 7.91 7.09
CA ILE A 236 16.21 7.02 5.91
C ILE A 236 15.67 7.72 4.65
N GLN A 237 14.67 8.59 4.79
CA GLN A 237 14.10 9.34 3.66
C GLN A 237 15.02 10.47 3.16
N GLU A 238 15.93 10.98 3.99
CA GLU A 238 16.84 12.07 3.64
C GLU A 238 18.14 11.62 2.96
N LYS A 239 18.43 10.32 3.02
CA LYS A 239 19.52 9.68 2.27
C LYS A 239 19.14 9.34 0.84
#